data_4fa01b70525cc0cc2b0970cc510a20f5
#
_entry.id   4fa01b70525cc0cc2b0970cc510a20f5
#
_cell.length_a   1.000
_cell.length_b   1.000
_cell.length_c   1.000
_cell.angle_alpha   90.00
_cell.angle_beta   90.00
_cell.angle_gamma   90.00
#
_symmetry.space_group_name_H-M   'P 1'
#
loop_
_entity.id
_entity.type
_entity.pdbx_description
1 polymer ?
#
loop_
_entity_poly.entity_id
_entity_poly.type
_entity_poly.pdbx_seq_one_letter_code
_entity_poly.pdbx_strand_id
1 'polypeptide(L)'
;MKIFNTVKETKEKFDKRHEELLIQKGQLKKELVDLRKEFEARIEEDELGGKVFTDKPQMKEKLRTIEDELEEIELRIQTNRRGRIQALADLVPAIRDWKSKRKTELQKKYDKVTEEVAEAVVQYFQKLVEVHKIRKEFDSLNADVKALQADVGETLEDDKTSLKDVQLWYYTEAVATSRGYIPSVVGGATKYAIMQKEITDTLNTGQLPRRVQEYLEAKKGAKK
;
A
#
# COMPACT_ATOMS: atom_id res chain seq x y z
N MET A 1 -0.33 -0.72 16.13
CA MET A 1 0.97 -1.37 16.45
C MET A 1 0.88 -2.52 17.45
N LYS A 2 0.11 -2.45 18.56
CA LYS A 2 0.04 -3.54 19.55
C LYS A 2 -0.30 -4.93 18.96
N ILE A 3 -1.30 -5.04 18.08
CA ILE A 3 -1.72 -6.35 17.54
C ILE A 3 -0.64 -7.07 16.73
N PHE A 4 0.18 -6.34 15.95
CA PHE A 4 1.28 -6.93 15.19
C PHE A 4 2.41 -7.41 16.08
N ASN A 5 2.68 -6.71 17.18
CA ASN A 5 3.65 -7.17 18.19
C ASN A 5 3.16 -8.48 18.82
N THR A 6 1.89 -8.57 19.21
CA THR A 6 1.32 -9.82 19.74
C THR A 6 1.41 -10.98 18.74
N VAL A 7 1.16 -10.73 17.44
CA VAL A 7 1.31 -11.76 16.39
C VAL A 7 2.78 -12.19 16.27
N LYS A 8 3.72 -11.25 16.33
CA LYS A 8 5.16 -11.51 16.24
C LYS A 8 5.63 -12.35 17.44
N GLU A 9 5.31 -11.91 18.65
CA GLU A 9 5.64 -12.62 19.89
C GLU A 9 5.06 -14.03 19.90
N THR A 10 3.82 -14.20 19.45
CA THR A 10 3.19 -15.52 19.35
C THR A 10 3.95 -16.42 18.39
N LYS A 11 4.32 -15.93 17.21
CA LYS A 11 5.14 -16.69 16.24
C LYS A 11 6.49 -17.07 16.83
N GLU A 12 7.23 -16.12 17.37
CA GLU A 12 8.56 -16.33 17.93
C GLU A 12 8.56 -17.38 19.04
N LYS A 13 7.54 -17.39 19.91
CA LYS A 13 7.39 -18.39 20.97
C LYS A 13 7.28 -19.81 20.40
N PHE A 14 6.43 -20.01 19.39
CA PHE A 14 6.23 -21.33 18.79
C PHE A 14 7.42 -21.76 17.92
N ASP A 15 8.04 -20.82 17.20
CA ASP A 15 9.19 -21.07 16.34
C ASP A 15 10.41 -21.49 17.19
N LYS A 16 10.68 -20.81 18.31
CA LYS A 16 11.73 -21.18 19.27
C LYS A 16 11.50 -22.60 19.81
N ARG A 17 10.27 -22.90 20.23
CA ARG A 17 9.94 -24.25 20.74
C ARG A 17 10.09 -25.32 19.67
N HIS A 18 9.72 -25.01 18.43
CA HIS A 18 9.90 -25.92 17.31
C HIS A 18 11.38 -26.25 17.06
N GLU A 19 12.23 -25.24 17.08
CA GLU A 19 13.68 -25.39 16.91
C GLU A 19 14.30 -26.25 18.01
N GLU A 20 13.93 -26.00 19.27
CA GLU A 20 14.37 -26.84 20.41
C GLU A 20 14.00 -28.32 20.20
N LEU A 21 12.78 -28.61 19.79
CA LEU A 21 12.31 -29.97 19.51
C LEU A 21 13.04 -30.63 18.34
N LEU A 22 13.37 -29.88 17.30
CA LEU A 22 14.14 -30.37 16.15
C LEU A 22 15.58 -30.74 16.56
N ILE A 23 16.21 -29.93 17.41
CA ILE A 23 17.55 -30.22 17.96
C ILE A 23 17.50 -31.50 18.76
N GLN A 24 16.54 -31.67 19.70
CA GLN A 24 16.37 -32.87 20.49
C GLN A 24 16.15 -34.11 19.61
N LYS A 25 15.28 -33.99 18.57
CA LYS A 25 15.06 -35.09 17.62
C LYS A 25 16.34 -35.47 16.89
N GLY A 26 17.16 -34.49 16.50
CA GLY A 26 18.44 -34.73 15.84
C GLY A 26 19.44 -35.48 16.73
N GLN A 27 19.50 -35.12 18.00
CA GLN A 27 20.35 -35.77 19.00
C GLN A 27 19.94 -37.24 19.20
N LEU A 28 18.65 -37.49 19.44
CA LEU A 28 18.14 -38.87 19.63
C LEU A 28 18.32 -39.76 18.40
N LYS A 29 18.11 -39.18 17.20
CA LYS A 29 18.38 -39.93 15.97
C LYS A 29 19.84 -40.35 15.82
N LYS A 30 20.77 -39.47 16.18
CA LYS A 30 22.20 -39.79 16.17
C LYS A 30 22.51 -40.90 17.19
N GLU A 31 22.01 -40.75 18.41
CA GLU A 31 22.18 -41.75 19.46
C GLU A 31 21.62 -43.11 19.06
N LEU A 32 20.43 -43.15 18.44
CA LEU A 32 19.84 -44.38 17.93
C LEU A 32 20.72 -45.08 16.87
N VAL A 33 21.27 -44.29 15.94
CA VAL A 33 22.16 -44.83 14.90
C VAL A 33 23.43 -45.39 15.48
N ASP A 34 24.04 -44.67 16.40
CA ASP A 34 25.29 -45.10 17.04
C ASP A 34 25.07 -46.36 17.91
N LEU A 35 23.97 -46.40 18.66
CA LEU A 35 23.61 -47.56 19.47
C LEU A 35 23.25 -48.80 18.63
N ARG A 36 22.56 -48.60 17.47
CA ARG A 36 22.29 -49.70 16.54
C ARG A 36 23.56 -50.31 15.96
N LYS A 37 24.51 -49.48 15.55
CA LYS A 37 25.81 -49.95 15.04
C LYS A 37 26.58 -50.73 16.11
N GLU A 38 26.59 -50.26 17.37
CA GLU A 38 27.21 -50.94 18.47
C GLU A 38 26.54 -52.29 18.74
N PHE A 39 25.20 -52.34 18.69
CA PHE A 39 24.43 -53.53 18.86
C PHE A 39 24.73 -54.60 17.77
N GLU A 40 24.77 -54.16 16.50
CA GLU A 40 25.11 -55.03 15.36
C GLU A 40 26.53 -55.60 15.47
N ALA A 41 27.53 -54.76 15.80
CA ALA A 41 28.91 -55.18 15.96
C ALA A 41 29.07 -56.21 17.12
N ARG A 42 28.34 -56.05 18.22
CA ARG A 42 28.39 -57.00 19.34
C ARG A 42 27.69 -58.33 18.98
N ILE A 43 26.65 -58.31 18.15
CA ILE A 43 26.07 -59.58 17.66
C ILE A 43 27.05 -60.31 16.77
N GLU A 44 27.72 -59.62 15.83
CA GLU A 44 28.72 -60.21 14.94
C GLU A 44 29.89 -60.85 15.77
N GLU A 45 30.36 -60.14 16.81
CA GLU A 45 31.42 -60.64 17.68
C GLU A 45 31.00 -61.91 18.44
N ASP A 46 29.74 -61.99 18.91
CA ASP A 46 29.16 -63.16 19.59
C ASP A 46 29.01 -64.37 18.60
N GLU A 47 28.49 -64.12 17.38
CA GLU A 47 28.33 -65.18 16.38
C GLU A 47 29.66 -65.72 15.85
N LEU A 48 30.71 -64.91 15.80
CA LEU A 48 32.04 -65.35 15.38
C LEU A 48 32.84 -66.07 16.53
N GLY A 49 32.20 -66.35 17.65
CA GLY A 49 32.79 -67.08 18.74
C GLY A 49 33.74 -66.25 19.60
N GLY A 50 33.57 -64.92 19.59
CA GLY A 50 34.31 -63.97 20.44
C GLY A 50 33.76 -63.91 21.88
N LYS A 51 33.37 -62.74 22.33
CA LYS A 51 32.80 -62.54 23.68
C LYS A 51 31.30 -62.73 23.67
N VAL A 52 30.76 -63.47 24.61
CA VAL A 52 29.32 -63.68 24.77
C VAL A 52 28.64 -62.32 25.05
N PHE A 53 27.62 -62.01 24.29
CA PHE A 53 26.86 -60.73 24.40
C PHE A 53 25.85 -60.82 25.57
N THR A 54 26.31 -60.65 26.78
CA THR A 54 25.49 -60.75 28.01
C THR A 54 24.50 -59.61 28.19
N ASP A 55 24.79 -58.41 27.70
CA ASP A 55 23.98 -57.20 27.87
C ASP A 55 22.96 -57.00 26.74
N LYS A 56 22.77 -57.99 25.84
CA LYS A 56 21.82 -57.95 24.72
C LYS A 56 20.40 -57.49 25.12
N PRO A 57 19.81 -57.96 26.25
CA PRO A 57 18.48 -57.47 26.67
C PRO A 57 18.48 -55.99 27.04
N GLN A 58 19.53 -55.52 27.72
CA GLN A 58 19.66 -54.13 28.17
C GLN A 58 19.84 -53.18 26.97
N MET A 59 20.62 -53.55 25.97
CA MET A 59 20.78 -52.77 24.75
C MET A 59 19.49 -52.71 23.93
N LYS A 60 18.75 -53.82 23.84
CA LYS A 60 17.43 -53.81 23.19
C LYS A 60 16.47 -52.85 23.91
N GLU A 61 16.45 -52.83 25.20
CA GLU A 61 15.59 -51.93 25.98
C GLU A 61 15.99 -50.48 25.78
N LYS A 62 17.29 -50.16 25.74
CA LYS A 62 17.75 -48.80 25.39
C LYS A 62 17.33 -48.37 23.99
N LEU A 63 17.48 -49.24 23.00
CA LEU A 63 17.03 -48.97 21.63
C LEU A 63 15.54 -48.65 21.60
N ARG A 64 14.71 -49.43 22.26
CA ARG A 64 13.28 -49.22 22.36
C ARG A 64 12.94 -47.91 23.07
N THR A 65 13.61 -47.56 24.16
CA THR A 65 13.41 -46.32 24.89
C THR A 65 13.67 -45.10 23.98
N ILE A 66 14.76 -45.12 23.19
CA ILE A 66 15.08 -44.04 22.26
C ILE A 66 14.06 -43.96 21.12
N GLU A 67 13.56 -45.09 20.63
CA GLU A 67 12.48 -45.11 19.62
C GLU A 67 11.18 -44.50 20.15
N ASP A 68 10.78 -44.86 21.38
CA ASP A 68 9.59 -44.31 22.06
C ASP A 68 9.74 -42.78 22.30
N GLU A 69 10.94 -42.34 22.74
CA GLU A 69 11.23 -40.90 22.88
C GLU A 69 11.19 -40.13 21.55
N LEU A 70 11.65 -40.76 20.48
CA LEU A 70 11.53 -40.16 19.12
C LEU A 70 10.09 -39.99 18.69
N GLU A 71 9.24 -41.00 18.92
CA GLU A 71 7.80 -40.90 18.65
C GLU A 71 7.15 -39.81 19.49
N GLU A 72 7.49 -39.70 20.77
CA GLU A 72 6.98 -38.63 21.64
C GLU A 72 7.39 -37.24 21.14
N ILE A 73 8.65 -37.06 20.73
CA ILE A 73 9.12 -35.77 20.16
C ILE A 73 8.39 -35.45 18.86
N GLU A 74 8.15 -36.40 17.99
CA GLU A 74 7.36 -36.20 16.80
C GLU A 74 5.93 -35.73 17.09
N LEU A 75 5.28 -36.33 18.08
CA LEU A 75 3.98 -35.92 18.55
C LEU A 75 4.03 -34.47 19.12
N ARG A 76 5.06 -34.15 19.92
CA ARG A 76 5.25 -32.78 20.45
C ARG A 76 5.47 -31.75 19.33
N ILE A 77 6.22 -32.09 18.29
CA ILE A 77 6.40 -31.23 17.10
C ILE A 77 5.05 -30.97 16.41
N GLN A 78 4.25 -32.01 16.17
CA GLN A 78 2.93 -31.87 15.59
C GLN A 78 1.99 -31.02 16.45
N THR A 79 2.00 -31.25 17.77
CA THR A 79 1.20 -30.51 18.75
C THR A 79 1.61 -29.04 18.78
N ASN A 80 2.91 -28.74 18.76
CA ASN A 80 3.42 -27.36 18.68
C ASN A 80 2.94 -26.68 17.39
N ARG A 81 2.99 -27.38 16.25
CA ARG A 81 2.51 -26.85 14.96
C ARG A 81 0.99 -26.55 14.98
N ARG A 82 0.18 -27.46 15.53
CA ARG A 82 -1.26 -27.25 15.69
C ARG A 82 -1.55 -26.09 16.65
N GLY A 83 -0.86 -26.03 17.79
CA GLY A 83 -1.01 -24.95 18.75
C GLY A 83 -0.66 -23.58 18.18
N ARG A 84 0.39 -23.49 17.32
CA ARG A 84 0.74 -22.27 16.60
C ARG A 84 -0.40 -21.81 15.67
N ILE A 85 -0.95 -22.73 14.88
CA ILE A 85 -2.04 -22.41 13.97
C ILE A 85 -3.24 -21.91 14.75
N GLN A 86 -3.63 -22.59 15.83
CA GLN A 86 -4.77 -22.19 16.66
C GLN A 86 -4.54 -20.83 17.31
N ALA A 87 -3.38 -20.61 17.93
CA ALA A 87 -3.06 -19.33 18.57
C ALA A 87 -3.06 -18.15 17.60
N LEU A 88 -2.64 -18.36 16.33
CA LEU A 88 -2.72 -17.34 15.30
C LEU A 88 -4.16 -17.15 14.79
N ALA A 89 -4.93 -18.23 14.67
CA ALA A 89 -6.34 -18.16 14.31
C ALA A 89 -7.16 -17.36 15.33
N ASP A 90 -6.87 -17.52 16.62
CA ASP A 90 -7.54 -16.79 17.70
C ASP A 90 -7.29 -15.27 17.64
N LEU A 91 -6.19 -14.83 17.00
CA LEU A 91 -5.92 -13.41 16.77
C LEU A 91 -6.64 -12.82 15.55
N VAL A 92 -7.17 -13.64 14.65
CA VAL A 92 -7.82 -13.18 13.40
C VAL A 92 -8.96 -12.19 13.63
N PRO A 93 -9.89 -12.40 14.59
CA PRO A 93 -10.96 -11.44 14.88
C PRO A 93 -10.41 -10.06 15.25
N ALA A 94 -9.41 -10.01 16.14
CA ALA A 94 -8.78 -8.76 16.57
C ALA A 94 -8.06 -8.03 15.42
N ILE A 95 -7.43 -8.79 14.52
CA ILE A 95 -6.80 -8.24 13.30
C ILE A 95 -7.84 -7.66 12.35
N ARG A 96 -8.97 -8.34 12.17
CA ARG A 96 -10.10 -7.85 11.34
C ARG A 96 -10.68 -6.56 11.89
N ASP A 97 -10.93 -6.50 13.19
CA ASP A 97 -11.45 -5.30 13.87
C ASP A 97 -10.46 -4.12 13.74
N TRP A 98 -9.18 -4.35 14.00
CA TRP A 98 -8.14 -3.34 13.79
C TRP A 98 -8.11 -2.85 12.34
N LYS A 99 -8.16 -3.76 11.35
CA LYS A 99 -8.17 -3.41 9.92
C LYS A 99 -9.39 -2.56 9.58
N SER A 100 -10.56 -2.93 10.09
CA SER A 100 -11.81 -2.19 9.87
C SER A 100 -11.72 -0.76 10.42
N LYS A 101 -11.29 -0.60 11.67
CA LYS A 101 -11.10 0.70 12.30
C LYS A 101 -10.10 1.55 11.52
N ARG A 102 -8.97 0.96 11.13
CA ARG A 102 -7.93 1.68 10.38
C ARG A 102 -8.39 2.09 8.99
N LYS A 103 -9.18 1.23 8.30
CA LYS A 103 -9.81 1.57 7.03
C LYS A 103 -10.71 2.79 7.17
N THR A 104 -11.56 2.84 8.20
CA THR A 104 -12.46 3.97 8.46
C THR A 104 -11.70 5.27 8.72
N GLU A 105 -10.62 5.22 9.53
CA GLU A 105 -9.77 6.38 9.77
C GLU A 105 -9.08 6.89 8.49
N LEU A 106 -8.57 5.97 7.67
CA LEU A 106 -7.92 6.31 6.41
C LEU A 106 -8.93 6.86 5.41
N GLN A 107 -10.16 6.30 5.37
CA GLN A 107 -11.23 6.81 4.52
C GLN A 107 -11.57 8.27 4.86
N LYS A 108 -11.75 8.58 6.16
CA LYS A 108 -12.01 9.96 6.59
C LYS A 108 -10.89 10.93 6.19
N LYS A 109 -9.63 10.52 6.30
CA LYS A 109 -8.49 11.33 5.86
C LYS A 109 -8.49 11.53 4.35
N TYR A 110 -8.76 10.45 3.61
CA TYR A 110 -8.87 10.50 2.15
C TYR A 110 -9.97 11.45 1.70
N ASP A 111 -11.16 11.35 2.28
CA ASP A 111 -12.31 12.19 1.93
C ASP A 111 -11.99 13.68 2.17
N LYS A 112 -11.34 13.99 3.31
CA LYS A 112 -10.91 15.36 3.62
C LYS A 112 -9.92 15.90 2.59
N VAL A 113 -8.86 15.15 2.27
CA VAL A 113 -7.87 15.58 1.26
C VAL A 113 -8.50 15.72 -0.11
N THR A 114 -9.43 14.83 -0.46
CA THR A 114 -10.16 14.89 -1.73
C THR A 114 -11.03 16.15 -1.82
N GLU A 115 -11.65 16.57 -0.72
CA GLU A 115 -12.39 17.84 -0.66
C GLU A 115 -11.46 19.05 -0.83
N GLU A 116 -10.31 19.07 -0.16
CA GLU A 116 -9.30 20.13 -0.30
C GLU A 116 -8.81 20.24 -1.76
N VAL A 117 -8.60 19.11 -2.45
CA VAL A 117 -8.25 19.10 -3.89
C VAL A 117 -9.39 19.69 -4.74
N ALA A 118 -10.64 19.33 -4.46
CA ALA A 118 -11.79 19.89 -5.20
C ALA A 118 -11.88 21.40 -5.02
N GLU A 119 -11.66 21.91 -3.81
CA GLU A 119 -11.63 23.34 -3.52
C GLU A 119 -10.50 24.07 -4.27
N ALA A 120 -9.31 23.46 -4.31
CA ALA A 120 -8.17 24.02 -5.05
C ALA A 120 -8.48 24.12 -6.57
N VAL A 121 -9.14 23.11 -7.14
CA VAL A 121 -9.58 23.15 -8.54
C VAL A 121 -10.59 24.29 -8.78
N VAL A 122 -11.54 24.48 -7.89
CA VAL A 122 -12.50 25.58 -7.97
C VAL A 122 -11.78 26.92 -7.95
N GLN A 123 -10.88 27.15 -6.99
CA GLN A 123 -10.10 28.39 -6.88
C GLN A 123 -9.27 28.65 -8.15
N TYR A 124 -8.66 27.61 -8.70
CA TYR A 124 -7.92 27.72 -9.96
C TYR A 124 -8.79 28.25 -11.09
N PHE A 125 -9.97 27.67 -11.33
CA PHE A 125 -10.88 28.15 -12.39
C PHE A 125 -11.44 29.54 -12.11
N GLN A 126 -11.70 29.90 -10.85
CA GLN A 126 -12.10 31.26 -10.49
C GLN A 126 -11.02 32.29 -10.88
N LYS A 127 -9.74 31.96 -10.67
CA LYS A 127 -8.63 32.81 -11.12
C LYS A 127 -8.53 32.93 -12.64
N LEU A 128 -8.83 31.87 -13.39
CA LEU A 128 -8.92 31.96 -14.86
C LEU A 128 -10.04 32.89 -15.30
N VAL A 129 -11.18 32.91 -14.65
CA VAL A 129 -12.27 33.87 -14.92
C VAL A 129 -11.82 35.31 -14.65
N GLU A 130 -11.05 35.54 -13.57
CA GLU A 130 -10.48 36.88 -13.31
C GLU A 130 -9.52 37.31 -14.44
N VAL A 131 -8.65 36.42 -14.92
CA VAL A 131 -7.76 36.69 -16.06
C VAL A 131 -8.56 37.03 -17.31
N HIS A 132 -9.64 36.28 -17.57
CA HIS A 132 -10.53 36.59 -18.72
C HIS A 132 -11.12 38.00 -18.60
N LYS A 133 -11.61 38.44 -17.44
CA LYS A 133 -12.14 39.79 -17.23
C LYS A 133 -11.11 40.87 -17.54
N ILE A 134 -9.88 40.71 -17.04
CA ILE A 134 -8.77 41.64 -17.29
C ILE A 134 -8.47 41.72 -18.78
N ARG A 135 -8.46 40.59 -19.51
CA ARG A 135 -8.29 40.58 -20.96
C ARG A 135 -9.41 41.37 -21.68
N LYS A 136 -10.66 41.16 -21.29
CA LYS A 136 -11.79 41.89 -21.82
C LYS A 136 -11.71 43.40 -21.56
N GLU A 137 -11.30 43.79 -20.37
CA GLU A 137 -11.09 45.22 -20.07
C GLU A 137 -10.01 45.82 -20.96
N PHE A 138 -8.92 45.08 -21.20
CA PHE A 138 -7.86 45.53 -22.11
C PHE A 138 -8.31 45.59 -23.58
N ASP A 139 -9.10 44.60 -24.02
CA ASP A 139 -9.68 44.61 -25.37
C ASP A 139 -10.63 45.80 -25.56
N SER A 140 -11.43 46.15 -24.53
CA SER A 140 -12.28 47.32 -24.53
C SER A 140 -11.47 48.63 -24.64
N LEU A 141 -10.40 48.73 -23.81
CA LEU A 141 -9.49 49.86 -23.85
C LEU A 141 -8.88 50.04 -25.25
N ASN A 142 -8.42 48.96 -25.89
CA ASN A 142 -7.89 49.00 -27.25
C ASN A 142 -8.93 49.42 -28.27
N ALA A 143 -10.19 49.00 -28.11
CA ALA A 143 -11.27 49.42 -28.99
C ALA A 143 -11.57 50.93 -28.85
N ASP A 144 -11.59 51.44 -27.58
CA ASP A 144 -11.81 52.85 -27.31
C ASP A 144 -10.67 53.72 -27.87
N VAL A 145 -9.41 53.29 -27.74
CA VAL A 145 -8.24 53.96 -28.30
C VAL A 145 -8.32 54.00 -29.82
N LYS A 146 -8.71 52.89 -30.48
CA LYS A 146 -8.88 52.85 -31.93
C LYS A 146 -10.00 53.77 -32.42
N ALA A 147 -11.08 53.87 -31.65
CA ALA A 147 -12.17 54.80 -31.98
C ALA A 147 -11.69 56.24 -31.91
N LEU A 148 -10.97 56.63 -30.86
CA LEU A 148 -10.38 57.98 -30.73
C LEU A 148 -9.37 58.29 -31.84
N GLN A 149 -8.52 57.33 -32.23
CA GLN A 149 -7.60 57.47 -33.35
C GLN A 149 -8.33 57.78 -34.67
N ALA A 150 -9.46 57.10 -34.90
CA ALA A 150 -10.29 57.35 -36.07
C ALA A 150 -10.92 58.75 -36.07
N ASP A 151 -11.32 59.26 -34.90
CA ASP A 151 -11.94 60.58 -34.75
C ASP A 151 -10.93 61.72 -34.84
N VAL A 152 -9.70 61.53 -34.36
CA VAL A 152 -8.65 62.55 -34.39
C VAL A 152 -7.85 62.55 -35.67
N GLY A 153 -7.87 61.44 -36.45
CA GLY A 153 -7.10 61.30 -37.70
C GLY A 153 -5.58 61.10 -37.47
N GLU A 154 -5.13 60.88 -36.23
CA GLU A 154 -3.75 60.61 -35.89
C GLU A 154 -3.58 59.13 -35.52
N THR A 155 -2.50 58.48 -35.99
CA THR A 155 -2.07 57.18 -35.56
C THR A 155 -1.24 57.34 -34.30
N LEU A 156 -1.78 56.90 -33.14
CA LEU A 156 -0.96 56.75 -31.94
C LEU A 156 0.00 55.58 -32.15
N GLU A 157 1.29 55.80 -31.85
CA GLU A 157 2.29 54.72 -31.98
C GLU A 157 1.86 53.51 -31.18
N ASP A 158 1.99 52.35 -31.81
CA ASP A 158 1.48 51.07 -31.34
C ASP A 158 2.31 50.54 -30.16
N ASP A 159 2.00 51.00 -28.95
CA ASP A 159 2.49 50.36 -27.74
C ASP A 159 1.70 49.06 -27.51
N LYS A 160 2.35 47.95 -27.80
CA LYS A 160 1.95 46.57 -27.48
C LYS A 160 0.44 46.32 -27.40
N THR A 161 -0.16 45.98 -28.48
CA THR A 161 -1.62 45.69 -28.63
C THR A 161 -2.13 44.44 -27.94
N SER A 162 -1.29 43.74 -27.17
CA SER A 162 -1.71 42.52 -26.46
C SER A 162 -1.05 42.39 -25.06
N LEU A 163 -1.84 41.93 -24.11
CA LEU A 163 -1.29 41.48 -22.83
C LEU A 163 -0.40 40.23 -23.04
N LYS A 164 0.70 40.15 -22.32
CA LYS A 164 1.54 38.96 -22.33
C LYS A 164 0.69 37.72 -22.01
N ASP A 165 0.85 36.68 -22.80
CA ASP A 165 0.18 35.42 -22.52
C ASP A 165 0.59 34.88 -21.16
N VAL A 166 -0.41 34.47 -20.38
CA VAL A 166 -0.18 33.79 -19.10
C VAL A 166 0.33 32.40 -19.44
N GLN A 167 1.60 32.13 -19.11
CA GLN A 167 2.13 30.78 -19.18
C GLN A 167 1.47 29.93 -18.12
N LEU A 168 0.45 29.16 -18.48
CA LEU A 168 -0.19 28.20 -17.61
C LEU A 168 0.53 26.88 -17.73
N TRP A 169 1.07 26.41 -16.59
CA TRP A 169 1.58 25.06 -16.48
C TRP A 169 0.39 24.10 -16.42
N TYR A 170 0.09 23.46 -17.53
CA TYR A 170 -0.93 22.41 -17.58
C TYR A 170 -0.33 21.11 -18.12
N TYR A 171 -0.87 20.02 -17.64
CA TYR A 171 -0.53 18.71 -18.17
C TYR A 171 -1.02 18.61 -19.60
N THR A 172 -0.11 18.63 -20.57
CA THR A 172 -0.44 18.30 -21.94
C THR A 172 -0.60 16.78 -22.06
N GLU A 173 -1.52 16.33 -22.95
CA GLU A 173 -1.65 14.90 -23.26
C GLU A 173 -0.31 14.26 -23.66
N ALA A 174 0.59 15.01 -24.28
CA ALA A 174 1.95 14.58 -24.63
C ALA A 174 2.78 14.17 -23.40
N VAL A 175 2.63 14.82 -22.26
CA VAL A 175 3.31 14.45 -21.02
C VAL A 175 2.65 13.25 -20.38
N ALA A 176 1.33 13.13 -20.49
CA ALA A 176 0.56 12.00 -20.00
C ALA A 176 0.87 10.71 -20.79
N THR A 177 1.01 10.82 -22.12
CA THR A 177 1.30 9.67 -23.01
C THR A 177 2.77 9.27 -23.02
N SER A 178 3.72 10.21 -22.88
CA SER A 178 5.15 9.90 -22.91
C SER A 178 5.65 9.20 -21.65
N ARG A 179 4.95 9.27 -20.53
CA ARG A 179 5.33 8.59 -19.27
C ARG A 179 4.41 7.45 -18.86
N GLY A 180 3.39 7.12 -19.65
CA GLY A 180 2.54 5.95 -19.44
C GLY A 180 1.86 5.86 -18.08
N TYR A 181 1.89 6.92 -17.27
CA TYR A 181 1.45 6.87 -15.90
C TYR A 181 0.82 8.19 -15.45
N ILE A 182 -0.44 8.40 -15.83
CA ILE A 182 -1.30 9.06 -14.86
C ILE A 182 -1.60 7.96 -13.86
N PRO A 183 -1.16 8.05 -12.60
CA PRO A 183 -1.59 7.07 -11.65
C PRO A 183 -3.11 7.09 -11.65
N SER A 184 -3.72 6.03 -12.10
CA SER A 184 -5.11 5.71 -11.77
C SER A 184 -5.16 5.36 -10.28
N VAL A 185 -4.51 6.19 -9.48
CA VAL A 185 -4.34 5.99 -8.03
C VAL A 185 -5.68 6.08 -7.34
N VAL A 186 -6.69 6.54 -8.07
CA VAL A 186 -8.01 6.66 -7.48
C VAL A 186 -9.02 6.32 -8.56
N GLY A 187 -9.72 5.22 -8.42
CA GLY A 187 -10.96 5.00 -9.17
C GLY A 187 -11.87 6.21 -8.98
N GLY A 188 -11.93 7.09 -9.95
CA GLY A 188 -12.58 8.39 -9.85
C GLY A 188 -11.68 9.61 -10.04
N ALA A 189 -10.36 9.43 -10.24
CA ALA A 189 -9.40 10.54 -10.43
C ALA A 189 -9.72 11.43 -11.65
N THR A 190 -10.42 10.92 -12.64
CA THR A 190 -10.94 11.72 -13.77
C THR A 190 -11.89 12.84 -13.33
N LYS A 191 -12.52 12.73 -12.17
CA LYS A 191 -13.42 13.74 -11.62
C LYS A 191 -12.70 15.06 -11.26
N TYR A 192 -11.41 15.00 -10.95
CA TYR A 192 -10.61 16.15 -10.52
C TYR A 192 -9.50 16.51 -11.53
N ALA A 193 -9.33 15.74 -12.61
CA ALA A 193 -8.36 16.05 -13.65
C ALA A 193 -8.76 17.35 -14.33
N ILE A 194 -7.83 18.31 -14.43
CA ILE A 194 -8.03 19.56 -15.16
C ILE A 194 -7.69 19.29 -16.61
N MET A 195 -8.67 19.44 -17.48
CA MET A 195 -8.50 19.24 -18.93
C MET A 195 -8.06 20.55 -19.60
N GLN A 196 -7.13 20.46 -20.56
CA GLN A 196 -6.67 21.63 -21.33
C GLN A 196 -7.85 22.38 -21.99
N LYS A 197 -8.82 21.64 -22.53
CA LYS A 197 -10.03 22.23 -23.12
C LYS A 197 -10.79 23.10 -22.11
N GLU A 198 -10.98 22.66 -20.89
CA GLU A 198 -11.68 23.41 -19.83
C GLU A 198 -10.94 24.72 -19.49
N ILE A 199 -9.59 24.67 -19.44
CA ILE A 199 -8.77 25.87 -19.26
C ILE A 199 -8.97 26.84 -20.39
N THR A 200 -8.85 26.36 -21.64
CA THR A 200 -9.00 27.19 -22.86
C THR A 200 -10.41 27.80 -22.96
N ASP A 201 -11.43 26.98 -22.71
CA ASP A 201 -12.82 27.44 -22.74
C ASP A 201 -13.07 28.50 -21.65
N THR A 202 -12.58 28.31 -20.45
CA THR A 202 -12.72 29.28 -19.35
C THR A 202 -12.00 30.60 -19.65
N LEU A 203 -10.79 30.55 -20.20
CA LEU A 203 -10.03 31.72 -20.59
C LEU A 203 -10.71 32.50 -21.72
N ASN A 204 -11.35 31.80 -22.66
CA ASN A 204 -12.00 32.43 -23.83
C ASN A 204 -13.39 32.95 -23.49
N THR A 205 -14.15 32.22 -22.65
CA THR A 205 -15.56 32.56 -22.39
C THR A 205 -15.79 33.24 -21.05
N GLY A 206 -14.85 33.15 -20.13
CA GLY A 206 -15.02 33.60 -18.75
C GLY A 206 -16.00 32.76 -17.91
N GLN A 207 -16.43 31.61 -18.45
CA GLN A 207 -17.37 30.72 -17.76
C GLN A 207 -16.63 29.58 -17.04
N LEU A 208 -17.11 29.26 -15.86
CA LEU A 208 -16.60 28.09 -15.12
C LEU A 208 -17.02 26.81 -15.84
N PRO A 209 -16.17 25.76 -15.84
CA PRO A 209 -16.55 24.44 -16.35
C PRO A 209 -17.81 23.92 -15.64
N ARG A 210 -18.67 23.23 -16.36
CA ARG A 210 -19.95 22.71 -15.86
C ARG A 210 -19.79 21.92 -14.54
N ARG A 211 -18.81 21.04 -14.46
CA ARG A 211 -18.54 20.25 -13.23
C ARG A 211 -18.15 21.11 -12.02
N VAL A 212 -17.49 22.27 -12.24
CA VAL A 212 -17.12 23.21 -11.18
C VAL A 212 -18.37 23.94 -10.71
N GLN A 213 -19.26 24.33 -11.62
CA GLN A 213 -20.55 24.93 -11.30
C GLN A 213 -21.41 23.95 -10.47
N GLU A 214 -21.55 22.71 -10.93
CA GLU A 214 -22.29 21.65 -10.23
C GLU A 214 -21.75 21.40 -8.81
N TYR A 215 -20.44 21.39 -8.64
CA TYR A 215 -19.81 21.27 -7.32
C TYR A 215 -20.16 22.44 -6.40
N LEU A 216 -20.09 23.67 -6.89
CA LEU A 216 -20.43 24.87 -6.13
C LEU A 216 -21.92 24.91 -5.73
N GLU A 217 -22.80 24.47 -6.63
CA GLU A 217 -24.24 24.36 -6.33
C GLU A 217 -24.54 23.32 -5.28
N ALA A 218 -23.93 22.12 -5.38
CA ALA A 218 -24.08 21.06 -4.38
C ALA A 218 -23.58 21.52 -2.99
N LYS A 219 -22.47 22.27 -2.94
CA LYS A 219 -21.93 22.80 -1.68
C LYS A 219 -22.83 23.89 -1.06
N LYS A 220 -23.52 24.68 -1.89
CA LYS A 220 -24.53 25.66 -1.39
C LYS A 220 -25.78 24.96 -0.85
N GLY A 221 -26.22 23.88 -1.51
CA GLY A 221 -27.37 23.09 -1.06
C GLY A 221 -27.13 22.34 0.25
N ALA A 222 -25.92 21.91 0.51
CA ALA A 222 -25.53 21.19 1.75
C ALA A 222 -25.37 22.11 2.99
N LYS A 223 -25.41 23.43 2.80
CA LYS A 223 -25.33 24.43 3.90
C LYS A 223 -26.70 24.97 4.34
N LYS A 224 -27.78 24.51 3.73
CA LYS A 224 -29.16 24.74 4.13
C LYS A 224 -29.70 23.51 4.86
#